data_21d81aba7ebc727bf75ce54a9d95e788
#
_entry.id   21d81aba7ebc727bf75ce54a9d95e788
#
_cell.length_a   1.000
_cell.length_b   1.000
_cell.length_c   1.000
_cell.angle_alpha   90.00
_cell.angle_beta   90.00
_cell.angle_gamma   90.00
#
_symmetry.space_group_name_H-M   'P 1'
#
loop_
_entity.id
_entity.type
_entity.pdbx_description
1 polymer ?
#
loop_
_entity_poly.entity_id
_entity_poly.type
_entity_poly.pdbx_seq_one_letter_code
_entity_poly.pdbx_strand_id
1 'polypeptide(L)'
;MNTRQPLTGGQQSATAKPSPAERAGLAWRIDELREADRVSRRRPLGSGYQIVIIEDVELTTTGASPSAPALLKSLEETPSRTIFLLTAEDVPPELDTIASRCVELKLKGLSEEGIAEVLVREGATTLAARAAACAANGNLRRARILGQDDELAQRIAQWRSVPDRLNGTPATSAALASEIARALDDAIAPLQRIQDEEMELRVQESRQMGQRSVANRRDTEAQFKREQRRFRIDELRFGLTALTNVYRDRMVESLEGSELGEARDQYRVGASIQAIGVLTEATKRLSSNIDETLLLNDLMLSLMEF
;
A
#
# COMPACT_ATOMS: atom_id res chain seq x y z
N MET A 1 -4.58 1.80 23.20
CA MET A 1 -5.97 1.34 23.24
C MET A 1 -6.51 1.66 21.84
N ASN A 2 -6.82 0.63 21.07
CA ASN A 2 -7.18 0.77 19.66
C ASN A 2 -8.58 1.36 19.56
N THR A 3 -8.78 2.53 18.98
CA THR A 3 -10.05 3.29 19.01
C THR A 3 -11.08 2.78 17.99
N ARG A 4 -10.94 1.55 17.49
CA ARG A 4 -11.92 0.92 16.60
C ARG A 4 -12.95 0.07 17.35
N GLN A 5 -13.52 0.56 18.46
CA GLN A 5 -14.71 -0.07 19.04
C GLN A 5 -15.97 0.50 18.40
N PRO A 6 -16.91 -0.34 17.95
CA PRO A 6 -18.17 0.13 17.38
C PRO A 6 -19.02 0.77 18.44
N LEU A 7 -19.52 1.95 18.14
CA LEU A 7 -20.50 2.65 18.94
C LEU A 7 -21.89 2.14 18.59
N THR A 8 -22.48 1.41 19.48
CA THR A 8 -23.92 1.15 19.47
C THR A 8 -24.66 2.32 20.12
N GLY A 9 -25.47 2.99 19.33
CA GLY A 9 -26.61 3.72 19.86
C GLY A 9 -26.64 5.23 19.63
N GLY A 10 -27.50 5.65 18.70
CA GLY A 10 -28.36 6.79 18.91
C GLY A 10 -28.04 8.13 18.26
N GLN A 11 -28.84 8.40 17.33
CA GLN A 11 -29.30 9.63 16.67
C GLN A 11 -28.77 9.89 15.27
N GLN A 12 -29.65 9.63 14.33
CA GLN A 12 -29.51 9.94 12.91
C GLN A 12 -29.55 11.47 12.73
N SER A 13 -28.38 12.08 12.61
CA SER A 13 -28.23 13.32 11.88
C SER A 13 -28.31 12.99 10.39
N ALA A 14 -28.99 13.82 9.59
CA ALA A 14 -29.15 13.65 8.16
C ALA A 14 -27.75 13.73 7.50
N THR A 15 -27.05 12.61 7.41
CA THR A 15 -25.72 12.50 6.84
C THR A 15 -25.87 12.25 5.34
N ALA A 16 -25.13 13.01 4.54
CA ALA A 16 -24.91 12.74 3.13
C ALA A 16 -24.57 11.26 2.94
N LYS A 17 -25.07 10.64 1.84
CA LYS A 17 -24.74 9.25 1.55
C LYS A 17 -23.22 9.12 1.47
N PRO A 18 -22.61 8.13 2.17
CA PRO A 18 -21.17 7.96 2.17
C PRO A 18 -20.64 7.76 0.75
N SER A 19 -19.49 8.34 0.47
CA SER A 19 -18.78 8.17 -0.80
C SER A 19 -18.42 6.69 -1.07
N PRO A 20 -18.07 6.31 -2.30
CA PRO A 20 -17.59 4.95 -2.60
C PRO A 20 -16.38 4.55 -1.73
N ALA A 21 -15.45 5.47 -1.47
CA ALA A 21 -14.27 5.23 -0.63
C ALA A 21 -14.65 5.00 0.83
N GLU A 22 -15.57 5.79 1.40
CA GLU A 22 -16.06 5.62 2.76
C GLU A 22 -16.84 4.30 2.92
N ARG A 23 -17.62 3.89 1.89
CA ARG A 23 -18.30 2.58 1.90
C ARG A 23 -17.35 1.41 1.83
N ALA A 24 -16.22 1.56 1.14
CA ALA A 24 -15.17 0.56 1.06
C ALA A 24 -14.24 0.54 2.28
N GLY A 25 -14.41 1.46 3.25
CA GLY A 25 -13.52 1.60 4.40
C GLY A 25 -12.12 2.15 4.03
N LEU A 26 -12.02 2.82 2.88
CA LEU A 26 -10.79 3.41 2.36
C LEU A 26 -10.61 4.88 2.77
N ALA A 27 -11.50 5.41 3.62
CA ALA A 27 -11.44 6.76 4.14
C ALA A 27 -11.89 6.78 5.59
N TRP A 28 -11.31 7.68 6.40
CA TRP A 28 -11.80 7.93 7.75
C TRP A 28 -13.11 8.72 7.71
N ARG A 29 -14.09 8.24 8.46
CA ARG A 29 -15.36 8.97 8.60
C ARG A 29 -15.22 10.03 9.68
N ILE A 30 -15.85 11.17 9.44
CA ILE A 30 -15.82 12.30 10.39
C ILE A 30 -16.35 11.91 11.78
N ASP A 31 -17.32 10.98 11.86
CA ASP A 31 -17.89 10.52 13.13
C ASP A 31 -16.92 9.64 13.91
N GLU A 32 -16.05 8.87 13.24
CA GLU A 32 -14.98 8.07 13.87
C GLU A 32 -13.94 9.01 14.52
N LEU A 33 -13.56 10.07 13.82
CA LEU A 33 -12.61 11.05 14.36
C LEU A 33 -13.22 11.89 15.49
N ARG A 34 -14.50 12.23 15.42
CA ARG A 34 -15.22 12.89 16.51
C ARG A 34 -15.30 12.01 17.74
N GLU A 35 -15.45 10.70 17.57
CA GLU A 35 -15.40 9.78 18.71
C GLU A 35 -13.99 9.65 19.29
N ALA A 36 -12.96 9.65 18.45
CA ALA A 36 -11.58 9.73 18.92
C ALA A 36 -11.34 10.99 19.77
N ASP A 37 -11.89 12.17 19.35
CA ASP A 37 -11.87 13.39 20.15
C ASP A 37 -12.63 13.22 21.47
N ARG A 38 -13.83 12.65 21.44
CA ARG A 38 -14.64 12.43 22.65
C ARG A 38 -13.94 11.48 23.63
N VAL A 39 -13.31 10.42 23.12
CA VAL A 39 -12.55 9.47 23.96
C VAL A 39 -11.32 10.17 24.53
N SER A 40 -10.60 10.97 23.76
CA SER A 40 -9.41 11.69 24.21
C SER A 40 -9.66 12.62 25.39
N ARG A 41 -10.86 13.17 25.50
CA ARG A 41 -11.29 14.08 26.59
C ARG A 41 -11.73 13.36 27.87
N ARG A 42 -11.81 12.03 27.86
CA ARG A 42 -12.11 11.25 29.08
C ARG A 42 -10.87 11.21 29.97
N ARG A 43 -11.08 11.25 31.28
CA ARG A 43 -9.98 11.08 32.22
C ARG A 43 -9.45 9.66 32.14
N PRO A 44 -8.11 9.45 32.10
CA PRO A 44 -7.55 8.12 32.19
C PRO A 44 -7.95 7.43 33.50
N LEU A 45 -8.19 6.13 33.45
CA LEU A 45 -8.42 5.32 34.64
C LEU A 45 -7.08 5.24 35.43
N GLY A 46 -6.99 5.93 36.55
CA GLY A 46 -5.78 5.97 37.38
C GLY A 46 -4.78 7.11 37.04
N SER A 47 -3.51 6.89 37.38
CA SER A 47 -2.45 7.90 37.23
C SER A 47 -1.73 7.89 35.87
N GLY A 48 -2.15 7.00 34.94
CA GLY A 48 -1.49 6.78 33.64
C GLY A 48 -1.84 7.83 32.58
N TYR A 49 -1.30 7.63 31.38
CA TYR A 49 -1.64 8.35 30.18
C TYR A 49 -2.73 7.63 29.38
N GLN A 50 -3.56 8.39 28.70
CA GLN A 50 -4.45 7.90 27.67
C GLN A 50 -3.74 8.00 26.33
N ILE A 51 -3.70 6.90 25.58
CA ILE A 51 -3.10 6.86 24.24
C ILE A 51 -4.22 6.64 23.24
N VAL A 52 -4.30 7.54 22.27
CA VAL A 52 -5.24 7.47 21.13
C VAL A 52 -4.41 7.23 19.89
N ILE A 53 -4.62 6.07 19.24
CA ILE A 53 -3.90 5.68 18.03
C ILE A 53 -4.86 5.85 16.86
N ILE A 54 -4.45 6.61 15.85
CA ILE A 54 -5.15 6.80 14.57
C ILE A 54 -4.21 6.33 13.48
N GLU A 55 -4.58 5.20 12.87
CA GLU A 55 -3.78 4.60 11.81
C GLU A 55 -4.18 5.17 10.45
N ASP A 56 -3.19 5.25 9.53
CA ASP A 56 -3.38 5.67 8.14
C ASP A 56 -4.08 7.05 8.06
N VAL A 57 -3.50 8.05 8.73
CA VAL A 57 -4.12 9.37 8.84
C VAL A 57 -4.27 10.07 7.48
N GLU A 58 -3.51 9.68 6.46
CA GLU A 58 -3.67 10.13 5.08
C GLU A 58 -5.05 9.81 4.51
N LEU A 59 -5.73 8.78 5.03
CA LEU A 59 -7.09 8.43 4.63
C LEU A 59 -8.14 9.45 5.11
N THR A 60 -7.74 10.42 5.95
CA THR A 60 -8.61 11.54 6.35
C THR A 60 -8.76 12.58 5.24
N THR A 61 -7.88 12.57 4.25
CA THR A 61 -7.93 13.49 3.10
C THR A 61 -8.71 12.89 1.93
N THR A 62 -9.06 11.60 1.98
CA THR A 62 -9.77 10.89 0.93
C THR A 62 -11.29 10.91 1.14
N GLY A 63 -12.03 10.76 0.04
CA GLY A 63 -13.51 10.71 0.09
C GLY A 63 -14.19 12.03 -0.32
N ALA A 64 -15.53 12.04 -0.27
CA ALA A 64 -16.35 13.19 -0.69
C ALA A 64 -16.28 14.37 0.29
N SER A 65 -15.90 14.10 1.54
CA SER A 65 -15.79 15.11 2.60
C SER A 65 -14.56 14.79 3.43
N PRO A 66 -13.43 15.48 3.19
CA PRO A 66 -12.22 15.28 3.98
C PRO A 66 -12.50 15.45 5.47
N SER A 67 -12.06 14.51 6.28
CA SER A 67 -12.32 14.48 7.72
C SER A 67 -11.16 15.01 8.57
N ALA A 68 -10.02 15.30 7.93
CA ALA A 68 -8.81 15.85 8.57
C ALA A 68 -9.08 17.04 9.51
N PRO A 69 -9.94 18.04 9.15
CA PRO A 69 -10.22 19.18 10.04
C PRO A 69 -10.81 18.78 11.40
N ALA A 70 -11.45 17.61 11.50
CA ALA A 70 -12.01 17.16 12.78
C ALA A 70 -10.93 16.81 13.82
N LEU A 71 -9.69 16.51 13.38
CA LEU A 71 -8.57 16.24 14.27
C LEU A 71 -7.85 17.49 14.76
N LEU A 72 -7.88 18.58 13.99
CA LEU A 72 -7.07 19.76 14.27
C LEU A 72 -7.33 20.31 15.69
N LYS A 73 -8.61 20.43 16.06
CA LYS A 73 -8.98 20.93 17.40
C LYS A 73 -8.47 20.02 18.51
N SER A 74 -8.55 18.71 18.33
CA SER A 74 -8.08 17.72 19.32
C SER A 74 -6.57 17.75 19.49
N LEU A 75 -5.84 18.02 18.41
CA LEU A 75 -4.37 18.13 18.42
C LEU A 75 -3.91 19.47 19.00
N GLU A 76 -4.63 20.57 18.76
CA GLU A 76 -4.35 21.89 19.34
C GLU A 76 -4.64 21.95 20.85
N GLU A 77 -5.76 21.37 21.27
CA GLU A 77 -6.23 21.39 22.66
C GLU A 77 -6.11 20.01 23.31
N THR A 78 -4.96 19.34 23.13
CA THR A 78 -4.74 18.00 23.68
C THR A 78 -4.88 18.02 25.21
N PRO A 79 -5.79 17.20 25.80
CA PRO A 79 -5.95 17.17 27.25
C PRO A 79 -4.66 16.69 27.94
N SER A 80 -4.42 17.20 29.17
CA SER A 80 -3.28 16.74 29.99
C SER A 80 -3.37 15.22 30.18
N ARG A 81 -2.24 14.52 29.97
CA ARG A 81 -2.12 13.05 30.00
C ARG A 81 -2.80 12.31 28.84
N THR A 82 -3.06 12.96 27.72
CA THR A 82 -3.46 12.31 26.49
C THR A 82 -2.31 12.40 25.48
N ILE A 83 -2.04 11.30 24.77
CA ILE A 83 -1.04 11.21 23.70
C ILE A 83 -1.76 10.71 22.46
N PHE A 84 -1.67 11.47 21.37
CA PHE A 84 -2.09 11.01 20.05
C PHE A 84 -0.89 10.39 19.33
N LEU A 85 -1.06 9.17 18.83
CA LEU A 85 -0.13 8.51 17.91
C LEU A 85 -0.82 8.42 16.54
N LEU A 86 -0.31 9.17 15.58
CA LEU A 86 -0.80 9.14 14.21
C LEU A 86 0.18 8.36 13.36
N THR A 87 -0.29 7.41 12.57
CA THR A 87 0.55 6.73 11.59
C THR A 87 0.15 7.14 10.18
N ALA A 88 1.14 7.28 9.29
CA ALA A 88 0.96 7.53 7.87
C ALA A 88 2.05 6.80 7.10
N GLU A 89 1.75 6.36 5.87
CA GLU A 89 2.78 5.88 4.94
C GLU A 89 3.48 7.05 4.26
N ASP A 90 2.70 8.07 3.92
CA ASP A 90 3.15 9.31 3.30
C ASP A 90 2.40 10.49 3.91
N VAL A 91 3.00 11.66 3.90
CA VAL A 91 2.38 12.89 4.41
C VAL A 91 2.12 13.81 3.21
N PRO A 92 0.96 13.69 2.56
CA PRO A 92 0.60 14.56 1.45
C PRO A 92 0.40 16.01 1.94
N PRO A 93 0.52 17.02 1.05
CA PRO A 93 0.40 18.43 1.42
C PRO A 93 -0.90 18.79 2.17
N GLU A 94 -1.97 18.05 1.93
CA GLU A 94 -3.26 18.22 2.61
C GLU A 94 -3.19 17.93 4.12
N LEU A 95 -2.17 17.19 4.57
CA LEU A 95 -1.90 16.89 5.97
C LEU A 95 -0.91 17.84 6.65
N ASP A 96 -0.35 18.81 5.95
CA ASP A 96 0.64 19.76 6.51
C ASP A 96 0.13 20.44 7.79
N THR A 97 -1.16 20.75 7.85
CA THR A 97 -1.79 21.35 9.03
C THR A 97 -1.83 20.41 10.24
N ILE A 98 -1.93 19.10 10.02
CA ILE A 98 -1.85 18.07 11.06
C ILE A 98 -0.39 17.86 11.42
N ALA A 99 0.49 17.65 10.44
CA ALA A 99 1.91 17.40 10.63
C ALA A 99 2.59 18.51 11.43
N SER A 100 2.24 19.78 11.17
CA SER A 100 2.80 20.94 11.91
C SER A 100 2.48 20.96 13.40
N ARG A 101 1.48 20.18 13.86
CA ARG A 101 1.07 20.05 15.28
C ARG A 101 1.58 18.75 15.92
N CYS A 102 2.35 17.97 15.18
CA CYS A 102 2.88 16.68 15.60
C CYS A 102 4.41 16.70 15.63
N VAL A 103 4.98 15.82 16.43
CA VAL A 103 6.41 15.49 16.33
C VAL A 103 6.55 14.35 15.32
N GLU A 104 7.17 14.63 14.19
CA GLU A 104 7.37 13.64 13.14
C GLU A 104 8.49 12.68 13.52
N LEU A 105 8.19 11.36 13.48
CA LEU A 105 9.14 10.27 13.65
C LEU A 105 9.17 9.44 12.37
N LYS A 106 10.24 9.60 11.57
CA LYS A 106 10.44 8.83 10.34
C LYS A 106 10.96 7.43 10.66
N LEU A 107 10.11 6.42 10.43
CA LEU A 107 10.50 5.02 10.51
C LEU A 107 10.96 4.58 9.12
N LYS A 108 12.19 4.07 9.04
CA LYS A 108 12.71 3.45 7.82
C LYS A 108 12.22 2.02 7.71
N GLY A 109 11.94 1.56 6.49
CA GLY A 109 11.74 0.14 6.22
C GLY A 109 12.95 -0.68 6.65
N LEU A 110 12.73 -1.96 6.90
CA LEU A 110 13.83 -2.89 7.20
C LEU A 110 14.72 -3.06 5.96
N SER A 111 16.01 -3.33 6.18
CA SER A 111 16.91 -3.66 5.06
C SER A 111 16.55 -5.02 4.45
N GLU A 112 16.86 -5.21 3.17
CA GLU A 112 16.64 -6.49 2.48
C GLU A 112 17.39 -7.63 3.18
N GLU A 113 18.63 -7.38 3.61
CA GLU A 113 19.42 -8.35 4.35
C GLU A 113 18.76 -8.74 5.68
N GLY A 114 18.29 -7.74 6.45
CA GLY A 114 17.62 -7.98 7.72
C GLY A 114 16.33 -8.78 7.55
N ILE A 115 15.55 -8.47 6.53
CA ILE A 115 14.34 -9.26 6.19
C ILE A 115 14.72 -10.69 5.77
N ALA A 116 15.70 -10.84 4.88
CA ALA A 116 16.13 -12.16 4.41
C ALA A 116 16.63 -13.05 5.57
N GLU A 117 17.40 -12.48 6.52
CA GLU A 117 17.84 -13.19 7.72
C GLU A 117 16.67 -13.65 8.60
N VAL A 118 15.63 -12.84 8.74
CA VAL A 118 14.42 -13.22 9.49
C VAL A 118 13.70 -14.38 8.81
N LEU A 119 13.48 -14.28 7.50
CA LEU A 119 12.80 -15.33 6.73
C LEU A 119 13.57 -16.67 6.75
N VAL A 120 14.92 -16.64 6.65
CA VAL A 120 15.74 -17.86 6.76
C VAL A 120 15.61 -18.47 8.15
N ARG A 121 15.60 -17.68 9.21
CA ARG A 121 15.36 -18.18 10.58
C ARG A 121 13.95 -18.75 10.76
N GLU A 122 12.98 -18.29 10.00
CA GLU A 122 11.60 -18.80 9.95
C GLU A 122 11.45 -20.04 9.04
N GLY A 123 12.55 -20.50 8.39
CA GLY A 123 12.61 -21.75 7.63
C GLY A 123 12.56 -21.59 6.11
N ALA A 124 12.56 -20.36 5.58
CA ALA A 124 12.65 -20.14 4.15
C ALA A 124 14.03 -20.50 3.60
N THR A 125 14.10 -20.97 2.35
CA THR A 125 15.39 -21.14 1.67
C THR A 125 16.05 -19.77 1.46
N THR A 126 17.38 -19.73 1.43
CA THR A 126 18.13 -18.48 1.21
C THR A 126 17.71 -17.77 -0.08
N LEU A 127 17.41 -18.51 -1.14
CA LEU A 127 17.00 -17.96 -2.43
C LEU A 127 15.60 -17.32 -2.33
N ALA A 128 14.62 -18.04 -1.78
CA ALA A 128 13.26 -17.53 -1.58
C ALA A 128 13.24 -16.33 -0.62
N ALA A 129 14.01 -16.40 0.47
CA ALA A 129 14.12 -15.30 1.44
C ALA A 129 14.66 -14.01 0.81
N ARG A 130 15.71 -14.10 -0.03
CA ARG A 130 16.26 -12.93 -0.75
C ARG A 130 15.28 -12.38 -1.77
N ALA A 131 14.63 -13.24 -2.57
CA ALA A 131 13.63 -12.80 -3.53
C ALA A 131 12.45 -12.08 -2.85
N ALA A 132 11.93 -12.66 -1.77
CA ALA A 132 10.85 -12.08 -0.98
C ALA A 132 11.26 -10.77 -0.29
N ALA A 133 12.48 -10.68 0.25
CA ALA A 133 13.00 -9.48 0.89
C ALA A 133 13.13 -8.32 -0.10
N CYS A 134 13.67 -8.57 -1.29
CA CYS A 134 13.78 -7.59 -2.36
C CYS A 134 12.39 -7.09 -2.80
N ALA A 135 11.42 -8.01 -2.97
CA ALA A 135 10.06 -7.67 -3.39
C ALA A 135 9.22 -6.98 -2.30
N ALA A 136 9.61 -7.09 -1.03
CA ALA A 136 8.84 -6.61 0.10
C ALA A 136 9.00 -5.11 0.41
N ASN A 137 9.96 -4.43 -0.20
CA ASN A 137 10.21 -3.00 -0.01
C ASN A 137 10.28 -2.59 1.48
N GLY A 138 11.04 -3.34 2.28
CA GLY A 138 11.21 -3.05 3.70
C GLY A 138 10.08 -3.51 4.62
N ASN A 139 9.03 -4.15 4.11
CA ASN A 139 7.87 -4.62 4.86
C ASN A 139 8.00 -6.12 5.18
N LEU A 140 8.30 -6.44 6.44
CA LEU A 140 8.48 -7.85 6.87
C LEU A 140 7.20 -8.69 6.73
N ARG A 141 6.00 -8.12 7.00
CA ARG A 141 4.74 -8.85 6.85
C ARG A 141 4.52 -9.26 5.39
N ARG A 142 4.75 -8.33 4.46
CA ARG A 142 4.71 -8.60 3.03
C ARG A 142 5.75 -9.66 2.63
N ALA A 143 6.97 -9.56 3.17
CA ALA A 143 8.03 -10.53 2.89
C ALA A 143 7.67 -11.95 3.30
N ARG A 144 6.99 -12.13 4.44
CA ARG A 144 6.49 -13.45 4.90
C ARG A 144 5.47 -14.04 3.93
N ILE A 145 4.55 -13.22 3.41
CA ILE A 145 3.56 -13.64 2.42
C ILE A 145 4.25 -14.05 1.13
N LEU A 146 5.14 -13.21 0.61
CA LEU A 146 5.88 -13.46 -0.61
C LEU A 146 6.87 -14.63 -0.49
N GLY A 147 7.42 -14.87 0.70
CA GLY A 147 8.31 -16.00 0.97
C GLY A 147 7.63 -17.37 0.92
N GLN A 148 6.30 -17.42 0.99
CA GLN A 148 5.46 -18.60 0.84
C GLN A 148 4.78 -18.68 -0.52
N ASP A 149 5.10 -17.77 -1.43
CA ASP A 149 4.48 -17.64 -2.73
C ASP A 149 5.38 -18.29 -3.81
N ASP A 150 4.99 -19.48 -4.23
CA ASP A 150 5.71 -20.25 -5.24
C ASP A 150 5.73 -19.56 -6.62
N GLU A 151 4.83 -18.62 -6.88
CA GLU A 151 4.72 -17.90 -8.16
C GLU A 151 5.49 -16.57 -8.20
N LEU A 152 6.08 -16.13 -7.08
CA LEU A 152 6.84 -14.88 -7.02
C LEU A 152 7.91 -14.78 -8.12
N ALA A 153 8.69 -15.85 -8.31
CA ALA A 153 9.75 -15.88 -9.32
C ALA A 153 9.18 -15.73 -10.75
N GLN A 154 8.02 -16.32 -11.01
CA GLN A 154 7.34 -16.23 -12.31
C GLN A 154 6.83 -14.80 -12.54
N ARG A 155 6.24 -14.15 -11.53
CA ARG A 155 5.79 -12.75 -11.65
C ARG A 155 6.97 -11.80 -11.89
N ILE A 156 8.09 -12.00 -11.21
CA ILE A 156 9.33 -11.24 -11.49
C ILE A 156 9.74 -11.40 -12.95
N ALA A 157 9.76 -12.63 -13.45
CA ALA A 157 10.12 -12.92 -14.84
C ALA A 157 9.13 -12.28 -15.83
N GLN A 158 7.85 -12.28 -15.54
CA GLN A 158 6.82 -11.60 -16.36
C GLN A 158 7.11 -10.11 -16.50
N TRP A 159 7.33 -9.40 -15.39
CA TRP A 159 7.69 -7.98 -15.43
C TRP A 159 8.97 -7.73 -16.25
N ARG A 160 10.01 -8.52 -16.01
CA ARG A 160 11.30 -8.37 -16.70
C ARG A 160 11.20 -8.66 -18.20
N SER A 161 10.28 -9.49 -18.64
CA SER A 161 10.08 -9.84 -20.04
C SER A 161 9.31 -8.80 -20.86
N VAL A 162 8.68 -7.82 -20.22
CA VAL A 162 7.84 -6.80 -20.89
C VAL A 162 8.58 -6.10 -22.03
N PRO A 163 9.82 -5.59 -21.86
CA PRO A 163 10.50 -4.88 -22.94
C PRO A 163 10.83 -5.74 -24.17
N ASP A 164 11.00 -7.05 -23.98
CA ASP A 164 11.27 -8.00 -25.09
C ASP A 164 10.00 -8.40 -25.82
N ARG A 165 8.86 -8.26 -25.19
CA ARG A 165 7.55 -8.68 -25.71
C ARG A 165 6.79 -7.54 -26.38
N LEU A 166 7.13 -6.29 -26.06
CA LEU A 166 6.58 -5.11 -26.72
C LEU A 166 7.07 -5.07 -28.19
N ASN A 167 6.12 -5.10 -29.13
CA ASN A 167 6.38 -5.16 -30.56
C ASN A 167 5.89 -3.93 -31.33
N GLY A 168 5.64 -2.82 -30.61
CA GLY A 168 5.16 -1.56 -31.20
C GLY A 168 3.67 -1.60 -31.60
N THR A 169 2.89 -2.62 -31.20
CA THR A 169 1.46 -2.68 -31.50
C THR A 169 0.59 -2.45 -30.28
N PRO A 170 -0.49 -1.63 -30.38
CA PRO A 170 -1.41 -1.42 -29.26
C PRO A 170 -2.07 -2.70 -28.73
N ALA A 171 -2.28 -3.69 -29.62
CA ALA A 171 -2.87 -4.99 -29.23
C ALA A 171 -1.96 -5.74 -28.26
N THR A 172 -0.65 -5.77 -28.52
CA THR A 172 0.33 -6.41 -27.60
C THR A 172 0.42 -5.65 -26.30
N SER A 173 0.43 -4.31 -26.33
CA SER A 173 0.44 -3.47 -25.12
C SER A 173 -0.78 -3.74 -24.23
N ALA A 174 -2.00 -3.80 -24.80
CA ALA A 174 -3.21 -4.13 -24.07
C ALA A 174 -3.21 -5.56 -23.51
N ALA A 175 -2.66 -6.53 -24.26
CA ALA A 175 -2.54 -7.92 -23.81
C ALA A 175 -1.57 -8.01 -22.61
N LEU A 176 -0.42 -7.34 -22.65
CA LEU A 176 0.55 -7.30 -21.56
C LEU A 176 -0.04 -6.59 -20.32
N ALA A 177 -0.72 -5.46 -20.49
CA ALA A 177 -1.40 -4.79 -19.38
C ALA A 177 -2.42 -5.71 -18.69
N SER A 178 -3.21 -6.45 -19.47
CA SER A 178 -4.20 -7.40 -18.96
C SER A 178 -3.56 -8.62 -18.27
N GLU A 179 -2.42 -9.11 -18.78
CA GLU A 179 -1.66 -10.20 -18.17
C GLU A 179 -1.09 -9.78 -16.81
N ILE A 180 -0.48 -8.60 -16.74
CA ILE A 180 0.05 -8.06 -15.48
C ILE A 180 -1.07 -7.79 -14.48
N ALA A 181 -2.21 -7.23 -14.92
CA ALA A 181 -3.35 -7.02 -14.03
C ALA A 181 -3.84 -8.33 -13.40
N ARG A 182 -3.89 -9.42 -14.16
CA ARG A 182 -4.22 -10.76 -13.63
C ARG A 182 -3.17 -11.25 -12.65
N ALA A 183 -1.87 -11.11 -12.97
CA ALA A 183 -0.80 -11.50 -12.05
C ALA A 183 -0.84 -10.74 -10.72
N LEU A 184 -1.33 -9.48 -10.72
CA LEU A 184 -1.58 -8.71 -9.50
C LEU A 184 -2.77 -9.25 -8.71
N ASP A 185 -3.84 -9.72 -9.38
CA ASP A 185 -4.97 -10.37 -8.72
C ASP A 185 -4.55 -11.69 -8.07
N ASP A 186 -3.73 -12.49 -8.76
CA ASP A 186 -3.20 -13.76 -8.25
C ASP A 186 -2.26 -13.54 -7.05
N ALA A 187 -1.46 -12.47 -7.08
CA ALA A 187 -0.53 -12.12 -5.99
C ALA A 187 -1.22 -11.83 -4.65
N ILE A 188 -2.49 -11.42 -4.66
CA ILE A 188 -3.26 -11.14 -3.44
C ILE A 188 -3.81 -12.43 -2.81
N ALA A 189 -3.96 -13.51 -3.56
CA ALA A 189 -4.62 -14.74 -3.09
C ALA A 189 -4.03 -15.33 -1.79
N PRO A 190 -2.71 -15.33 -1.53
CA PRO A 190 -2.15 -15.75 -0.26
C PRO A 190 -2.60 -14.87 0.92
N LEU A 191 -2.64 -13.55 0.72
CA LEU A 191 -3.11 -12.62 1.75
C LEU A 191 -4.60 -12.83 2.05
N GLN A 192 -5.42 -13.02 1.01
CA GLN A 192 -6.86 -13.29 1.18
C GLN A 192 -7.09 -14.56 1.98
N ARG A 193 -6.36 -15.65 1.70
CA ARG A 193 -6.45 -16.90 2.48
C ARG A 193 -6.17 -16.67 3.97
N ILE A 194 -5.11 -15.95 4.30
CA ILE A 194 -4.78 -15.62 5.69
C ILE A 194 -5.91 -14.81 6.35
N GLN A 195 -6.50 -13.86 5.63
CA GLN A 195 -7.58 -13.02 6.13
C GLN A 195 -8.89 -13.80 6.31
N ASP A 196 -9.17 -14.75 5.42
CA ASP A 196 -10.35 -15.63 5.53
C ASP A 196 -10.21 -16.54 6.75
N GLU A 197 -9.04 -17.16 6.97
CA GLU A 197 -8.74 -17.97 8.16
C GLU A 197 -8.88 -17.15 9.46
N GLU A 198 -8.35 -15.92 9.46
CA GLU A 198 -8.49 -15.01 10.61
C GLU A 198 -9.96 -14.67 10.88
N MET A 199 -10.74 -14.43 9.83
CA MET A 199 -12.18 -14.16 9.98
C MET A 199 -12.93 -15.38 10.51
N GLU A 200 -12.62 -16.59 10.04
CA GLU A 200 -13.22 -17.81 10.51
C GLU A 200 -12.94 -18.06 11.99
N LEU A 201 -11.70 -17.86 12.44
CA LEU A 201 -11.33 -17.98 13.86
C LEU A 201 -12.15 -17.00 14.72
N ARG A 202 -12.26 -15.74 14.31
CA ARG A 202 -13.06 -14.73 15.03
C ARG A 202 -14.55 -15.10 15.08
N VAL A 203 -15.09 -15.72 14.02
CA VAL A 203 -16.47 -16.23 14.00
C VAL A 203 -16.64 -17.38 15.01
N GLN A 204 -15.68 -18.30 15.06
CA GLN A 204 -15.71 -19.43 16.01
C GLN A 204 -15.65 -18.95 17.47
N GLU A 205 -14.73 -18.04 17.79
CA GLU A 205 -14.61 -17.45 19.12
C GLU A 205 -15.89 -16.72 19.54
N SER A 206 -16.48 -15.93 18.64
CA SER A 206 -17.73 -15.22 18.91
C SER A 206 -18.89 -16.18 19.22
N ARG A 207 -18.99 -17.30 18.49
CA ARG A 207 -19.98 -18.36 18.75
C ARG A 207 -19.77 -19.02 20.09
N GLN A 208 -18.53 -19.34 20.49
CA GLN A 208 -18.19 -19.93 21.79
C GLN A 208 -18.56 -18.97 22.93
N MET A 209 -18.43 -17.67 22.75
CA MET A 209 -18.85 -16.64 23.71
C MET A 209 -20.35 -16.37 23.70
N GLY A 210 -21.16 -17.12 22.94
CA GLY A 210 -22.61 -16.94 22.85
C GLY A 210 -23.05 -15.65 22.15
N GLN A 211 -22.16 -15.01 21.41
CA GLN A 211 -22.47 -13.79 20.66
C GLN A 211 -23.10 -14.14 19.30
N ARG A 212 -24.12 -13.39 18.88
CA ARG A 212 -24.81 -13.62 17.59
C ARG A 212 -24.02 -13.16 16.37
N SER A 213 -23.02 -12.30 16.55
CA SER A 213 -22.19 -11.77 15.48
C SER A 213 -20.79 -11.45 16.00
N VAL A 214 -19.81 -11.46 15.09
CA VAL A 214 -18.45 -11.01 15.40
C VAL A 214 -18.49 -9.52 15.71
N ALA A 215 -17.99 -9.14 16.89
CA ALA A 215 -17.82 -7.73 17.23
C ALA A 215 -16.86 -7.10 16.19
N ASN A 216 -17.21 -5.92 15.69
CA ASN A 216 -16.37 -5.16 14.72
C ASN A 216 -16.14 -5.82 13.36
N ARG A 217 -17.00 -6.74 12.92
CA ARG A 217 -16.84 -7.43 11.63
C ARG A 217 -16.64 -6.45 10.45
N ARG A 218 -17.45 -5.39 10.39
CA ARG A 218 -17.34 -4.37 9.32
C ARG A 218 -16.00 -3.64 9.32
N ASP A 219 -15.47 -3.34 10.50
CA ASP A 219 -14.19 -2.66 10.64
C ASP A 219 -13.04 -3.58 10.25
N THR A 220 -13.14 -4.87 10.60
CA THR A 220 -12.17 -5.89 10.18
C THR A 220 -12.19 -6.06 8.65
N GLU A 221 -13.37 -6.20 8.04
CA GLU A 221 -13.50 -6.29 6.58
C GLU A 221 -12.95 -5.03 5.87
N ALA A 222 -13.19 -3.86 6.44
CA ALA A 222 -12.63 -2.60 5.92
C ALA A 222 -11.10 -2.56 6.06
N GLN A 223 -10.55 -3.06 7.17
CA GLN A 223 -9.11 -3.19 7.37
C GLN A 223 -8.49 -4.14 6.36
N PHE A 224 -9.10 -5.31 6.12
CA PHE A 224 -8.63 -6.28 5.12
C PHE A 224 -8.59 -5.69 3.71
N LYS A 225 -9.63 -4.95 3.32
CA LYS A 225 -9.65 -4.27 2.02
C LYS A 225 -8.54 -3.23 1.88
N ARG A 226 -8.23 -2.47 2.94
CA ARG A 226 -7.12 -1.52 2.92
C ARG A 226 -5.79 -2.25 2.76
N GLU A 227 -5.60 -3.34 3.50
CA GLU A 227 -4.39 -4.15 3.43
C GLU A 227 -4.21 -4.79 2.06
N GLN A 228 -5.27 -5.34 1.45
CA GLN A 228 -5.25 -5.88 0.09
C GLN A 228 -4.85 -4.81 -0.92
N ARG A 229 -5.44 -3.61 -0.82
CA ARG A 229 -5.10 -2.50 -1.69
C ARG A 229 -3.63 -2.09 -1.55
N ARG A 230 -3.15 -1.96 -0.29
CA ARG A 230 -1.74 -1.64 -0.02
C ARG A 230 -0.81 -2.70 -0.61
N PHE A 231 -1.11 -3.97 -0.40
CA PHE A 231 -0.35 -5.07 -0.96
C PHE A 231 -0.28 -5.00 -2.49
N ARG A 232 -1.39 -4.67 -3.15
CA ARG A 232 -1.48 -4.52 -4.60
C ARG A 232 -0.65 -3.34 -5.12
N ILE A 233 -0.70 -2.20 -4.45
CA ILE A 233 0.13 -1.03 -4.79
C ILE A 233 1.63 -1.36 -4.64
N ASP A 234 2.00 -2.08 -3.59
CA ASP A 234 3.39 -2.48 -3.37
C ASP A 234 3.87 -3.48 -4.42
N GLU A 235 2.99 -4.39 -4.89
CA GLU A 235 3.30 -5.31 -5.99
C GLU A 235 3.52 -4.55 -7.30
N LEU A 236 2.67 -3.58 -7.61
CA LEU A 236 2.86 -2.67 -8.75
C LEU A 236 4.18 -1.90 -8.65
N ARG A 237 4.47 -1.30 -7.52
CA ARG A 237 5.71 -0.55 -7.27
C ARG A 237 6.94 -1.44 -7.46
N PHE A 238 6.88 -2.67 -6.97
CA PHE A 238 7.93 -3.67 -7.17
C PHE A 238 8.11 -4.01 -8.66
N GLY A 239 7.02 -4.28 -9.38
CA GLY A 239 7.05 -4.54 -10.82
C GLY A 239 7.63 -3.39 -11.63
N LEU A 240 7.22 -2.15 -11.33
CA LEU A 240 7.77 -0.95 -11.97
C LEU A 240 9.27 -0.80 -11.69
N THR A 241 9.72 -1.12 -10.48
CA THR A 241 11.15 -1.10 -10.12
C THR A 241 11.92 -2.18 -10.88
N ALA A 242 11.38 -3.40 -10.97
CA ALA A 242 11.99 -4.48 -11.73
C ALA A 242 12.15 -4.10 -13.22
N LEU A 243 11.13 -3.47 -13.79
CA LEU A 243 11.14 -3.00 -15.17
C LEU A 243 12.12 -1.84 -15.39
N THR A 244 12.20 -0.89 -14.45
CA THR A 244 13.18 0.20 -14.45
C THR A 244 14.61 -0.35 -14.45
N ASN A 245 14.88 -1.39 -13.67
CA ASN A 245 16.19 -2.04 -13.64
C ASN A 245 16.55 -2.68 -14.98
N VAL A 246 15.60 -3.31 -15.69
CA VAL A 246 15.86 -3.86 -17.03
C VAL A 246 16.29 -2.75 -18.02
N TYR A 247 15.61 -1.62 -18.05
CA TYR A 247 15.99 -0.51 -18.94
C TYR A 247 17.32 0.12 -18.53
N ARG A 248 17.60 0.20 -17.22
CA ARG A 248 18.90 0.66 -16.73
C ARG A 248 20.03 -0.28 -17.14
N ASP A 249 19.84 -1.59 -17.00
CA ASP A 249 20.84 -2.58 -17.39
C ASP A 249 21.11 -2.50 -18.91
N ARG A 250 20.08 -2.40 -19.74
CA ARG A 250 20.19 -2.17 -21.19
C ARG A 250 20.95 -0.89 -21.54
N MET A 251 20.72 0.19 -20.79
CA MET A 251 21.44 1.44 -20.96
C MET A 251 22.91 1.28 -20.65
N VAL A 252 23.27 0.60 -19.55
CA VAL A 252 24.66 0.34 -19.16
C VAL A 252 25.36 -0.54 -20.19
N GLU A 253 24.73 -1.64 -20.63
CA GLU A 253 25.26 -2.52 -21.67
C GLU A 253 25.53 -1.75 -22.99
N SER A 254 24.63 -0.84 -23.39
CA SER A 254 24.82 -0.01 -24.59
C SER A 254 25.95 1.00 -24.44
N LEU A 255 26.24 1.47 -23.22
CA LEU A 255 27.36 2.39 -22.95
C LEU A 255 28.71 1.66 -22.89
N GLU A 256 28.74 0.43 -22.31
CA GLU A 256 29.95 -0.37 -22.18
C GLU A 256 30.37 -1.04 -23.50
N GLY A 257 29.39 -1.41 -24.35
CA GLY A 257 29.63 -2.00 -25.67
C GLY A 257 30.11 -1.00 -26.74
N SER A 258 30.07 0.29 -26.45
CA SER A 258 30.37 1.36 -27.40
C SER A 258 31.85 1.78 -27.32
N GLU A 259 32.76 0.99 -27.86
CA GLU A 259 34.14 1.47 -28.14
C GLU A 259 34.17 2.50 -29.31
N LEU A 260 33.13 2.58 -30.09
CA LEU A 260 32.97 3.49 -31.24
C LEU A 260 31.51 3.96 -31.28
N GLY A 261 31.21 5.18 -30.85
CA GLY A 261 29.89 5.82 -30.76
C GLY A 261 28.97 5.63 -31.97
N GLU A 262 28.49 4.42 -32.17
CA GLU A 262 27.52 4.09 -33.20
C GLU A 262 26.17 4.76 -32.89
N ALA A 263 25.57 5.40 -33.90
CA ALA A 263 24.27 6.07 -33.77
C ALA A 263 23.18 5.15 -33.20
N ARG A 264 23.31 3.83 -33.37
CA ARG A 264 22.43 2.82 -32.84
C ARG A 264 22.49 2.74 -31.33
N ASP A 265 23.67 2.84 -30.72
CA ASP A 265 23.83 2.75 -29.25
C ASP A 265 23.36 4.05 -28.59
N GLN A 266 23.57 5.20 -29.19
CA GLN A 266 23.01 6.46 -28.74
C GLN A 266 21.48 6.45 -28.78
N TYR A 267 20.85 5.85 -29.80
CA TYR A 267 19.40 5.67 -29.84
C TYR A 267 18.89 4.77 -28.70
N ARG A 268 19.55 3.63 -28.46
CA ARG A 268 19.18 2.70 -27.37
C ARG A 268 19.31 3.33 -25.99
N VAL A 269 20.37 4.09 -25.76
CA VAL A 269 20.54 4.85 -24.52
C VAL A 269 19.43 5.88 -24.37
N GLY A 270 19.12 6.63 -25.42
CA GLY A 270 18.03 7.61 -25.44
C GLY A 270 16.67 6.97 -25.13
N ALA A 271 16.34 5.86 -25.79
CA ALA A 271 15.11 5.10 -25.57
C ALA A 271 15.01 4.58 -24.10
N SER A 272 16.11 4.05 -23.55
CA SER A 272 16.14 3.58 -22.15
C SER A 272 15.91 4.73 -21.16
N ILE A 273 16.50 5.90 -21.39
CA ILE A 273 16.29 7.09 -20.54
C ILE A 273 14.82 7.52 -20.57
N GLN A 274 14.21 7.55 -21.75
CA GLN A 274 12.80 7.93 -21.89
C GLN A 274 11.87 6.90 -21.19
N ALA A 275 12.13 5.60 -21.37
CA ALA A 275 11.39 4.54 -20.69
C ALA A 275 11.49 4.66 -19.17
N ILE A 276 12.69 4.92 -18.62
CA ILE A 276 12.89 5.16 -17.18
C ILE A 276 12.09 6.40 -16.72
N GLY A 277 12.02 7.45 -17.53
CA GLY A 277 11.20 8.63 -17.27
C GLY A 277 9.72 8.30 -17.14
N VAL A 278 9.17 7.53 -18.08
CA VAL A 278 7.78 7.04 -18.06
C VAL A 278 7.50 6.20 -16.83
N LEU A 279 8.39 5.27 -16.48
CA LEU A 279 8.27 4.40 -15.29
C LEU A 279 8.32 5.20 -13.97
N THR A 280 9.17 6.21 -13.91
CA THR A 280 9.26 7.13 -12.76
C THR A 280 7.97 7.90 -12.57
N GLU A 281 7.38 8.39 -13.65
CA GLU A 281 6.10 9.09 -13.59
C GLU A 281 4.94 8.15 -13.20
N ALA A 282 4.90 6.94 -13.74
CA ALA A 282 3.94 5.91 -13.34
C ALA A 282 4.04 5.60 -11.84
N THR A 283 5.27 5.49 -11.30
CA THR A 283 5.52 5.24 -9.87
C THR A 283 5.01 6.40 -8.99
N LYS A 284 5.19 7.66 -9.42
CA LYS A 284 4.63 8.81 -8.70
C LYS A 284 3.10 8.81 -8.71
N ARG A 285 2.50 8.43 -9.83
CA ARG A 285 1.04 8.37 -9.98
C ARG A 285 0.40 7.29 -9.08
N LEU A 286 1.14 6.26 -8.64
CA LEU A 286 0.66 5.28 -7.66
C LEU A 286 0.34 5.88 -6.29
N SER A 287 0.99 6.97 -5.90
CA SER A 287 0.68 7.69 -4.65
C SER A 287 -0.66 8.42 -4.72
N SER A 288 -1.16 8.70 -5.93
CA SER A 288 -2.48 9.27 -6.16
C SER A 288 -3.49 8.13 -6.32
N ASN A 289 -4.73 8.35 -5.94
CA ASN A 289 -5.79 7.33 -6.00
C ASN A 289 -6.22 7.05 -7.45
N ILE A 290 -5.30 6.52 -8.28
CA ILE A 290 -5.52 6.24 -9.71
C ILE A 290 -6.12 4.84 -9.91
N ASP A 291 -6.86 4.68 -11.01
CA ASP A 291 -7.27 3.36 -11.51
C ASP A 291 -6.06 2.60 -12.05
N GLU A 292 -5.75 1.44 -11.45
CA GLU A 292 -4.57 0.63 -11.76
C GLU A 292 -4.62 0.07 -13.18
N THR A 293 -5.81 -0.28 -13.67
CA THR A 293 -6.00 -0.80 -15.03
C THR A 293 -5.68 0.30 -16.06
N LEU A 294 -6.15 1.51 -15.79
CA LEU A 294 -5.86 2.65 -16.64
C LEU A 294 -4.36 2.98 -16.64
N LEU A 295 -3.73 2.95 -15.44
CA LEU A 295 -2.28 3.17 -15.31
C LEU A 295 -1.46 2.15 -16.09
N LEU A 296 -1.80 0.86 -16.00
CA LEU A 296 -1.11 -0.21 -16.72
C LEU A 296 -1.28 -0.08 -18.24
N ASN A 297 -2.48 0.23 -18.72
CA ASN A 297 -2.70 0.43 -20.15
C ASN A 297 -1.92 1.64 -20.69
N ASP A 298 -1.96 2.78 -19.99
CA ASP A 298 -1.20 3.99 -20.33
C ASP A 298 0.31 3.71 -20.35
N LEU A 299 0.80 3.00 -19.34
CA LEU A 299 2.20 2.60 -19.22
C LEU A 299 2.65 1.72 -20.40
N MET A 300 1.91 0.64 -20.70
CA MET A 300 2.29 -0.29 -21.76
C MET A 300 2.21 0.36 -23.15
N LEU A 301 1.27 1.28 -23.35
CA LEU A 301 1.19 2.07 -24.58
C LEU A 301 2.38 3.03 -24.70
N SER A 302 2.76 3.70 -23.62
CA SER A 302 3.91 4.61 -23.63
C SER A 302 5.23 3.87 -23.84
N LEU A 303 5.39 2.67 -23.23
CA LEU A 303 6.61 1.87 -23.34
C LEU A 303 6.78 1.22 -24.74
N MET A 304 5.70 1.04 -25.52
CA MET A 304 5.82 0.46 -26.86
C MET A 304 6.53 1.36 -27.88
N GLU A 305 6.76 2.63 -27.52
CA GLU A 305 7.44 3.61 -28.38
C GLU A 305 8.98 3.48 -28.30
N PHE A 306 9.48 2.69 -27.36
CA PHE A 306 10.90 2.51 -27.06
C PHE A 306 11.36 1.07 -27.32
#